data_20b8f2660becc65f3979617175497906
#
_entry.id   20b8f2660becc65f3979617175497906
#
_cell.length_a   1.000
_cell.length_b   1.000
_cell.length_c   1.000
_cell.angle_alpha   90.00
_cell.angle_beta   90.00
_cell.angle_gamma   90.00
#
_symmetry.space_group_name_H-M   'P 1'
#
loop_
_entity.id
_entity.type
_entity.pdbx_description
1 polymer ?
#
loop_
_entity_poly.entity_id
_entity_poly.type
_entity_poly.pdbx_seq_one_letter_code
_entity_poly.pdbx_strand_id
1 'polypeptide(L)'
;MKKSEKPIGKIKVKKSIFKRLFFHILVLFILAVIVSGTLNCIENIQRTRRFTRQLTESASKVATETFERCDIKALLDNPDSEEYRKAVKTLRWICQTNHLEYMYIYIPNFDENKVTYVMTVADDDSEKENVLNARSASAEVDHSLWDAEKEAWENPNLVTAYEYQNDSFGSFYTAFSAIQGKDGKPVALIGADYSLTQIYTEIIFYTAMRVLALFVVLAIVFLLLMRFVRKKMYNPILLIFEKIRGYFSDKADGTNTKKAFVPIKLGSDDEIQLLADYFNDMAHDVETYVEKNSALASEKAKNETELEVARRIQYGIIAREKNVVFADCFDVSARMESARQVGGDFYDCFALPDGRICAVVGDVSGKGVAAAMFMAFAKTLIHEKMTENAEPDRAFEKINKELCSSNPEGMFVTAFAVIFDKNSDSFLYINAGHNKPVAVINGKAEFLECKPCIMLGVFDDARYVVNSAEFGNGDIICLYTDGVNEATNADNEFFGNERLVSACQNAEQTAKGVCDGVYDALTDFTENAEQFDDITIVAIKNSKNRD
;
A
#
# COMPACT_ATOMS: atom_id res chain seq x y z
N MET A 1 6.41 -21.32 35.36
CA MET A 1 7.14 -20.08 35.00
C MET A 1 6.28 -19.28 34.02
N LYS A 2 5.63 -18.22 34.50
CA LYS A 2 4.85 -17.28 33.65
C LYS A 2 5.84 -16.43 32.85
N LYS A 3 5.93 -16.65 31.52
CA LYS A 3 6.63 -15.72 30.62
C LYS A 3 5.83 -14.42 30.58
N SER A 4 6.45 -13.35 31.05
CA SER A 4 5.93 -11.98 30.93
C SER A 4 5.75 -11.63 29.46
N GLU A 5 4.50 -11.45 29.04
CA GLU A 5 4.20 -10.79 27.76
C GLU A 5 4.78 -9.39 27.80
N LYS A 6 5.79 -9.13 26.97
CA LYS A 6 6.27 -7.75 26.73
C LYS A 6 5.12 -6.94 26.16
N PRO A 7 4.78 -5.77 26.73
CA PRO A 7 3.71 -4.95 26.19
C PRO A 7 4.11 -4.52 24.78
N ILE A 8 3.28 -4.90 23.83
CA ILE A 8 3.37 -4.48 22.41
C ILE A 8 3.45 -2.95 22.40
N GLY A 9 4.58 -2.41 21.94
CA GLY A 9 4.86 -0.98 21.97
C GLY A 9 3.72 -0.21 21.31
N LYS A 10 3.15 0.77 22.05
CA LYS A 10 2.10 1.67 21.57
C LYS A 10 2.47 2.23 20.20
N ILE A 11 1.64 1.99 19.20
CA ILE A 11 1.81 2.53 17.85
C ILE A 11 1.83 4.05 17.96
N LYS A 12 3.02 4.67 17.86
CA LYS A 12 3.16 6.12 17.74
C LYS A 12 2.82 6.50 16.29
N VAL A 13 1.54 6.71 16.00
CA VAL A 13 1.12 7.33 14.75
C VAL A 13 1.56 8.79 14.78
N LYS A 14 2.57 9.16 13.99
CA LYS A 14 3.15 10.52 13.93
C LYS A 14 2.12 11.61 13.61
N LYS A 15 1.06 11.29 12.86
CA LYS A 15 -0.05 12.22 12.52
C LYS A 15 -1.37 11.44 12.58
N SER A 16 -1.99 11.37 13.75
CA SER A 16 -3.28 10.72 13.92
C SER A 16 -4.38 11.50 13.18
N ILE A 17 -5.10 10.83 12.28
CA ILE A 17 -6.29 11.38 11.60
C ILE A 17 -7.31 11.85 12.63
N PHE A 18 -7.48 11.12 13.74
CA PHE A 18 -8.36 11.48 14.84
C PHE A 18 -7.98 12.84 15.46
N LYS A 19 -6.68 13.12 15.69
CA LYS A 19 -6.23 14.42 16.21
C LYS A 19 -6.51 15.56 15.25
N ARG A 20 -6.38 15.34 13.94
CA ARG A 20 -6.72 16.35 12.92
C ARG A 20 -8.22 16.61 12.88
N LEU A 21 -9.03 15.55 12.84
CA LEU A 21 -10.49 15.65 12.87
C LEU A 21 -10.95 16.38 14.13
N PHE A 22 -10.42 16.01 15.29
CA PHE A 22 -10.66 16.71 16.56
C PHE A 22 -10.36 18.21 16.45
N PHE A 23 -9.21 18.57 15.92
CA PHE A 23 -8.82 19.97 15.77
C PHE A 23 -9.75 20.75 14.85
N HIS A 24 -10.15 20.19 13.72
CA HIS A 24 -11.09 20.88 12.81
C HIS A 24 -12.47 21.04 13.42
N ILE A 25 -12.99 20.01 14.10
CA ILE A 25 -14.28 20.11 14.80
C ILE A 25 -14.21 21.15 15.92
N LEU A 26 -13.10 21.21 16.67
CA LEU A 26 -12.89 22.21 17.70
C LEU A 26 -12.84 23.64 17.13
N VAL A 27 -12.16 23.84 16.01
CA VAL A 27 -12.11 25.14 15.32
C VAL A 27 -13.51 25.57 14.87
N LEU A 28 -14.27 24.67 14.25
CA LEU A 28 -15.66 24.93 13.85
C LEU A 28 -16.56 25.28 15.05
N PHE A 29 -16.38 24.57 16.17
CA PHE A 29 -17.08 24.83 17.41
C PHE A 29 -16.79 26.26 17.93
N ILE A 30 -15.51 26.65 18.01
CA ILE A 30 -15.11 27.99 18.44
C ILE A 30 -15.67 29.05 17.50
N LEU A 31 -15.62 28.84 16.20
CA LEU A 31 -16.16 29.76 15.20
C LEU A 31 -17.66 29.92 15.36
N ALA A 32 -18.39 28.85 15.59
CA ALA A 32 -19.85 28.89 15.82
C ALA A 32 -20.22 29.71 17.07
N VAL A 33 -19.44 29.55 18.15
CA VAL A 33 -19.65 30.34 19.39
C VAL A 33 -19.41 31.84 19.15
N ILE A 34 -18.30 32.17 18.44
CA ILE A 34 -17.96 33.58 18.12
C ILE A 34 -19.05 34.20 17.23
N VAL A 35 -19.43 33.55 16.14
CA VAL A 35 -20.43 34.06 15.20
C VAL A 35 -21.78 34.25 15.90
N SER A 36 -22.22 33.24 16.65
CA SER A 36 -23.49 33.35 17.38
C SER A 36 -23.43 34.41 18.48
N GLY A 37 -22.32 34.56 19.19
CA GLY A 37 -22.11 35.59 20.19
C GLY A 37 -22.19 37.01 19.60
N THR A 38 -21.52 37.23 18.46
CA THR A 38 -21.54 38.53 17.77
C THR A 38 -22.92 38.88 17.25
N LEU A 39 -23.62 37.92 16.61
CA LEU A 39 -25.00 38.14 16.13
C LEU A 39 -25.96 38.47 17.28
N ASN A 40 -25.89 37.72 18.39
CA ASN A 40 -26.70 38.01 19.58
C ASN A 40 -26.40 39.39 20.19
N CYS A 41 -25.12 39.79 20.20
CA CYS A 41 -24.73 41.12 20.70
C CYS A 41 -25.36 42.25 19.85
N ILE A 42 -25.24 42.13 18.52
CA ILE A 42 -25.81 43.10 17.57
C ILE A 42 -27.36 43.19 17.74
N GLU A 43 -28.03 42.05 17.82
CA GLU A 43 -29.49 42.00 17.99
C GLU A 43 -29.93 42.63 19.31
N ASN A 44 -29.23 42.32 20.41
CA ASN A 44 -29.51 42.89 21.72
C ASN A 44 -29.32 44.44 21.72
N ILE A 45 -28.22 44.94 21.16
CA ILE A 45 -27.97 46.37 21.03
C ILE A 45 -29.12 47.06 20.28
N GLN A 46 -29.50 46.52 19.11
CA GLN A 46 -30.57 47.09 18.30
C GLN A 46 -31.95 47.06 19.01
N ARG A 47 -32.24 45.97 19.72
CA ARG A 47 -33.50 45.80 20.46
C ARG A 47 -33.58 46.77 21.63
N THR A 48 -32.51 46.86 22.40
CA THR A 48 -32.46 47.72 23.58
C THR A 48 -32.50 49.17 23.16
N ARG A 49 -31.76 49.61 22.14
CA ARG A 49 -31.83 50.98 21.59
C ARG A 49 -33.24 51.32 21.14
N ARG A 50 -33.95 50.45 20.45
CA ARG A 50 -35.35 50.68 20.04
C ARG A 50 -36.30 50.83 21.24
N PHE A 51 -36.15 49.95 22.22
CA PHE A 51 -36.97 49.98 23.43
C PHE A 51 -36.72 51.25 24.22
N THR A 52 -35.47 51.63 24.47
CA THR A 52 -35.11 52.85 25.18
C THR A 52 -35.64 54.11 24.48
N ARG A 53 -35.47 54.17 23.16
CA ARG A 53 -36.00 55.25 22.35
C ARG A 53 -37.52 55.39 22.54
N GLN A 54 -38.26 54.29 22.38
CA GLN A 54 -39.73 54.32 22.56
C GLN A 54 -40.17 54.74 23.98
N LEU A 55 -39.42 54.24 24.98
CA LEU A 55 -39.72 54.60 26.39
C LEU A 55 -39.50 56.09 26.66
N THR A 56 -38.32 56.59 26.26
CA THR A 56 -37.96 58.03 26.50
C THR A 56 -38.87 58.97 25.73
N GLU A 57 -39.16 58.70 24.46
CA GLU A 57 -40.10 59.48 23.64
C GLU A 57 -41.52 59.46 24.23
N SER A 58 -41.97 58.25 24.67
CA SER A 58 -43.29 58.12 25.27
C SER A 58 -43.41 58.89 26.61
N ALA A 59 -42.39 58.79 27.47
CA ALA A 59 -42.33 59.47 28.74
C ALA A 59 -42.30 60.99 28.56
N SER A 60 -41.50 61.51 27.64
CA SER A 60 -41.42 62.91 27.28
C SER A 60 -42.79 63.43 26.79
N LYS A 61 -43.45 62.66 25.91
CA LYS A 61 -44.79 63.03 25.40
C LYS A 61 -45.86 63.06 26.50
N VAL A 62 -45.92 62.04 27.37
CA VAL A 62 -46.86 61.98 28.50
C VAL A 62 -46.62 63.15 29.42
N ALA A 63 -45.39 63.52 29.68
CA ALA A 63 -45.07 64.70 30.50
C ALA A 63 -45.54 66.01 29.81
N THR A 64 -45.28 66.14 28.50
CA THR A 64 -45.74 67.32 27.72
C THR A 64 -47.24 67.44 27.78
N GLU A 65 -48.04 66.44 27.50
CA GLU A 65 -49.50 66.43 27.56
C GLU A 65 -50.02 66.79 28.98
N THR A 66 -49.28 66.36 30.00
CA THR A 66 -49.61 66.62 31.40
C THR A 66 -49.38 68.09 31.75
N PHE A 67 -48.31 68.70 31.28
CA PHE A 67 -47.90 70.07 31.62
C PHE A 67 -48.41 71.12 30.65
N GLU A 68 -49.00 70.76 29.50
CA GLU A 68 -49.67 71.75 28.61
C GLU A 68 -50.73 72.59 29.28
N ARG A 69 -51.34 72.07 30.34
CA ARG A 69 -52.39 72.79 31.10
C ARG A 69 -51.84 73.62 32.24
N CYS A 70 -50.54 73.55 32.50
CA CYS A 70 -49.86 74.25 33.56
C CYS A 70 -49.38 75.66 33.09
N ASP A 71 -49.41 76.66 33.94
CA ASP A 71 -48.76 77.94 33.67
C ASP A 71 -47.26 77.81 34.05
N ILE A 72 -46.41 77.43 33.06
CA ILE A 72 -44.99 77.22 33.27
C ILE A 72 -44.28 78.45 33.84
N LYS A 73 -44.68 79.62 33.43
CA LYS A 73 -44.11 80.88 33.92
C LYS A 73 -44.44 81.11 35.38
N ALA A 74 -45.70 80.88 35.79
CA ALA A 74 -46.13 80.98 37.19
C ALA A 74 -45.40 79.96 38.08
N LEU A 75 -45.08 78.71 37.54
CA LEU A 75 -44.27 77.72 38.25
C LEU A 75 -42.81 78.19 38.43
N LEU A 76 -42.23 78.83 37.42
CA LEU A 76 -40.89 79.40 37.51
C LEU A 76 -40.79 80.53 38.54
N ASP A 77 -41.82 81.47 38.56
CA ASP A 77 -41.84 82.65 39.41
C ASP A 77 -42.12 82.28 40.87
N ASN A 78 -42.84 81.19 41.17
CA ASN A 78 -43.24 80.79 42.49
C ASN A 78 -42.94 79.32 42.89
N PRO A 79 -41.68 78.94 43.09
CA PRO A 79 -41.26 77.61 43.36
C PRO A 79 -41.64 77.05 44.73
N ASP A 80 -42.09 77.90 45.64
CA ASP A 80 -42.59 77.51 46.98
C ASP A 80 -44.07 77.19 46.99
N SER A 81 -44.76 77.39 45.85
CA SER A 81 -46.23 77.20 45.73
C SER A 81 -46.60 75.70 45.86
N GLU A 82 -47.83 75.46 46.30
CA GLU A 82 -48.39 74.10 46.33
C GLU A 82 -48.51 73.52 44.92
N GLU A 83 -48.76 74.37 43.93
CA GLU A 83 -48.82 73.99 42.51
C GLU A 83 -47.49 73.53 41.99
N TYR A 84 -46.37 74.18 42.33
CA TYR A 84 -45.01 73.74 41.99
C TYR A 84 -44.68 72.37 42.63
N ARG A 85 -45.02 72.19 43.92
CA ARG A 85 -44.77 70.90 44.60
C ARG A 85 -45.58 69.76 43.99
N LYS A 86 -46.82 70.03 43.55
CA LYS A 86 -47.58 68.98 42.80
C LYS A 86 -47.00 68.71 41.45
N ALA A 87 -46.53 69.72 40.72
CA ALA A 87 -45.86 69.57 39.44
C ALA A 87 -44.60 68.73 39.56
N VAL A 88 -43.74 69.03 40.54
CA VAL A 88 -42.52 68.19 40.80
C VAL A 88 -42.88 66.76 41.13
N LYS A 89 -43.87 66.47 41.96
CA LYS A 89 -44.33 65.14 42.26
C LYS A 89 -44.83 64.39 41.02
N THR A 90 -45.52 65.06 40.15
CA THR A 90 -46.06 64.51 38.93
C THR A 90 -44.91 64.16 37.96
N LEU A 91 -43.96 65.08 37.75
CA LEU A 91 -42.80 64.85 36.90
C LEU A 91 -41.94 63.73 37.44
N ARG A 92 -41.71 63.69 38.78
CA ARG A 92 -40.96 62.59 39.43
C ARG A 92 -41.68 61.28 39.28
N TRP A 93 -42.98 61.18 39.41
CA TRP A 93 -43.73 59.95 39.20
C TRP A 93 -43.60 59.47 37.77
N ILE A 94 -43.60 60.35 36.75
CA ILE A 94 -43.39 60.00 35.36
C ILE A 94 -41.94 59.47 35.20
N CYS A 95 -40.92 60.12 35.76
CA CYS A 95 -39.52 59.75 35.74
C CYS A 95 -39.33 58.38 36.33
N GLN A 96 -39.80 58.13 37.57
CA GLN A 96 -39.64 56.84 38.27
C GLN A 96 -40.42 55.69 37.60
N THR A 97 -41.65 55.96 37.12
CA THR A 97 -42.43 54.89 36.43
C THR A 97 -41.79 54.40 35.15
N ASN A 98 -41.02 55.27 34.49
CA ASN A 98 -40.33 54.95 33.25
C ASN A 98 -38.83 54.65 33.45
N HIS A 99 -38.35 54.57 34.71
CA HIS A 99 -36.94 54.30 35.05
C HIS A 99 -35.97 55.25 34.34
N LEU A 100 -36.35 56.55 34.23
CA LEU A 100 -35.49 57.56 33.63
C LEU A 100 -34.51 58.07 34.67
N GLU A 101 -33.25 58.31 34.28
CA GLU A 101 -32.25 58.90 35.20
C GLU A 101 -32.63 60.30 35.63
N TYR A 102 -33.03 61.14 34.64
CA TYR A 102 -33.48 62.49 34.85
C TYR A 102 -34.70 62.85 33.99
N MET A 103 -35.56 63.72 34.52
CA MET A 103 -36.55 64.53 33.75
C MET A 103 -36.47 65.94 34.19
N TYR A 104 -36.58 66.87 33.25
CA TYR A 104 -36.48 68.26 33.53
C TYR A 104 -37.33 69.07 32.59
N ILE A 105 -37.84 70.28 33.11
CA ILE A 105 -38.56 71.28 32.34
C ILE A 105 -37.71 72.52 32.34
N TYR A 106 -37.49 73.12 31.17
CA TYR A 106 -36.68 74.32 31.02
C TYR A 106 -37.18 75.20 29.88
N ILE A 107 -36.79 76.49 29.93
CA ILE A 107 -37.10 77.48 28.91
C ILE A 107 -35.79 77.79 28.19
N PRO A 108 -35.65 77.43 26.88
CA PRO A 108 -34.47 77.76 26.12
C PRO A 108 -34.46 79.22 25.68
N ASN A 109 -33.25 79.82 25.70
CA ASN A 109 -32.95 81.08 25.05
C ASN A 109 -31.94 80.85 23.95
N PHE A 110 -32.44 80.65 22.74
CA PHE A 110 -31.59 80.26 21.59
C PHE A 110 -30.66 81.39 21.14
N ASP A 111 -30.99 82.66 21.42
CA ASP A 111 -30.20 83.84 21.05
C ASP A 111 -28.93 83.98 21.95
N GLU A 112 -29.11 83.67 23.26
CA GLU A 112 -28.01 83.74 24.23
C GLU A 112 -27.32 82.42 24.51
N ASN A 113 -27.70 81.31 23.84
CA ASN A 113 -27.22 79.93 24.12
C ASN A 113 -27.38 79.56 25.61
N LYS A 114 -28.51 79.89 26.22
CA LYS A 114 -28.77 79.65 27.63
C LYS A 114 -30.11 78.95 27.84
N VAL A 115 -30.18 78.17 28.90
CA VAL A 115 -31.42 77.52 29.34
C VAL A 115 -31.75 77.95 30.76
N THR A 116 -33.04 78.14 31.04
CA THR A 116 -33.51 78.40 32.40
C THR A 116 -34.34 77.24 32.86
N TYR A 117 -33.78 76.45 33.82
CA TYR A 117 -34.52 75.32 34.38
C TYR A 117 -35.70 75.76 35.24
N VAL A 118 -36.88 75.20 34.97
CA VAL A 118 -38.08 75.34 35.76
C VAL A 118 -38.11 74.32 36.89
N MET A 119 -37.87 73.08 36.56
CA MET A 119 -37.75 71.99 37.53
C MET A 119 -36.96 70.84 36.97
N THR A 120 -36.33 70.06 37.85
CA THR A 120 -35.56 68.82 37.51
C THR A 120 -35.85 67.73 38.53
N VAL A 121 -36.02 66.49 38.11
CA VAL A 121 -36.25 65.35 38.98
C VAL A 121 -35.32 64.18 38.53
N ALA A 122 -34.95 63.35 39.50
CA ALA A 122 -34.18 62.13 39.25
C ALA A 122 -34.99 60.91 39.70
N ASP A 123 -34.58 59.70 39.23
CA ASP A 123 -35.18 58.41 39.62
C ASP A 123 -35.01 58.12 41.10
N ASP A 124 -33.86 58.46 41.68
CA ASP A 124 -33.56 58.27 43.10
C ASP A 124 -33.62 59.60 43.88
N ASP A 125 -33.99 59.49 45.15
CA ASP A 125 -34.08 60.69 46.07
C ASP A 125 -32.69 61.14 46.57
N SER A 126 -31.61 60.81 45.86
CA SER A 126 -30.24 61.13 46.29
C SER A 126 -29.86 62.60 46.05
N GLU A 127 -28.70 62.98 46.58
CA GLU A 127 -28.12 64.34 46.56
C GLU A 127 -28.02 65.03 45.19
N LYS A 128 -28.22 64.29 44.09
CA LYS A 128 -28.22 64.82 42.72
C LYS A 128 -29.37 65.79 42.45
N GLU A 129 -30.47 65.75 43.24
CA GLU A 129 -31.60 66.66 43.17
C GLU A 129 -31.26 68.12 43.57
N ASN A 130 -30.24 68.26 44.43
CA ASN A 130 -29.81 69.55 44.95
C ASN A 130 -28.96 70.37 43.97
N VAL A 131 -28.41 69.79 42.95
CA VAL A 131 -27.48 70.48 42.03
C VAL A 131 -28.22 71.27 40.94
N LEU A 132 -29.43 70.86 40.61
CA LEU A 132 -30.22 71.46 39.52
C LEU A 132 -31.43 72.27 39.97
N ASN A 133 -31.75 72.34 41.29
CA ASN A 133 -32.81 73.13 41.85
C ASN A 133 -32.43 74.61 42.04
N ALA A 134 -31.27 75.04 41.59
CA ALA A 134 -30.86 76.41 41.67
C ALA A 134 -31.52 77.27 40.55
N ARG A 135 -32.39 78.12 40.92
CA ARG A 135 -33.02 79.18 40.14
C ARG A 135 -32.08 80.08 39.35
N SER A 136 -31.13 79.63 38.67
CA SER A 136 -30.28 80.52 37.90
C SER A 136 -29.00 79.86 37.40
N ALA A 137 -29.03 78.73 36.95
CA ALA A 137 -27.92 78.39 36.11
C ALA A 137 -28.42 78.59 34.68
N SER A 138 -28.19 79.77 34.14
CA SER A 138 -27.98 79.83 32.70
C SER A 138 -26.69 79.00 32.43
N ALA A 139 -26.85 77.73 32.33
CA ALA A 139 -25.77 76.86 31.96
C ALA A 139 -25.47 77.09 30.47
N GLU A 140 -24.20 77.31 30.12
CA GLU A 140 -23.80 77.18 28.72
C GLU A 140 -24.12 75.75 28.29
N VAL A 141 -24.99 75.62 27.31
CA VAL A 141 -25.42 74.31 26.81
C VAL A 141 -24.38 73.82 25.82
N ASP A 142 -24.06 72.56 25.92
CA ASP A 142 -23.25 71.91 24.92
C ASP A 142 -23.94 71.96 23.55
N HIS A 143 -23.27 72.56 22.58
CA HIS A 143 -23.78 72.73 21.22
C HIS A 143 -24.27 71.46 20.53
N SER A 144 -23.92 70.32 21.02
CA SER A 144 -24.29 69.00 20.42
C SER A 144 -25.80 68.70 20.56
N LEU A 145 -26.46 69.21 21.55
CA LEU A 145 -27.90 68.99 21.78
C LEU A 145 -28.80 70.11 21.18
N TRP A 146 -28.19 71.22 20.87
CA TRP A 146 -28.94 72.45 20.48
C TRP A 146 -29.79 72.26 19.23
N ASP A 147 -29.36 71.48 18.28
CA ASP A 147 -30.12 71.18 17.07
C ASP A 147 -31.37 70.35 17.37
N ALA A 148 -31.28 69.35 18.26
CA ALA A 148 -32.44 68.54 18.67
C ALA A 148 -33.43 69.29 19.49
N GLU A 149 -33.01 70.19 20.41
CA GLU A 149 -33.83 71.06 21.21
C GLU A 149 -34.55 72.10 20.34
N LYS A 150 -33.81 72.67 19.37
CA LYS A 150 -34.36 73.62 18.42
C LYS A 150 -35.40 72.99 17.51
N GLU A 151 -35.12 71.78 17.02
CA GLU A 151 -36.09 71.01 16.22
C GLU A 151 -37.36 70.70 17.01
N ALA A 152 -37.28 70.33 18.30
CA ALA A 152 -38.41 70.09 19.16
C ALA A 152 -39.21 71.42 19.45
N TRP A 153 -38.49 72.52 19.56
CA TRP A 153 -39.11 73.85 19.77
C TRP A 153 -39.86 74.36 18.54
N GLU A 154 -39.24 74.21 17.36
CA GLU A 154 -39.85 74.67 16.11
C GLU A 154 -40.99 73.72 15.64
N ASN A 155 -40.98 72.46 16.06
CA ASN A 155 -42.00 71.46 15.75
C ASN A 155 -42.65 70.91 17.04
N PRO A 156 -43.53 71.62 17.74
CA PRO A 156 -44.02 71.24 19.07
C PRO A 156 -44.75 69.90 19.15
N ASN A 157 -45.17 69.32 18.03
CA ASN A 157 -45.81 68.01 17.96
C ASN A 157 -44.81 66.88 17.74
N LEU A 158 -43.52 67.21 17.56
CA LEU A 158 -42.42 66.22 17.33
C LEU A 158 -41.69 65.99 18.66
N VAL A 159 -41.44 64.77 18.96
CA VAL A 159 -40.44 64.35 19.97
C VAL A 159 -39.14 64.09 19.29
N THR A 160 -38.14 64.91 19.59
CA THR A 160 -36.76 64.63 19.08
C THR A 160 -35.99 63.82 20.09
N ALA A 161 -35.21 62.87 19.62
CA ALA A 161 -34.46 62.01 20.51
C ALA A 161 -32.99 61.86 20.01
N TYR A 162 -32.08 61.99 20.95
CA TYR A 162 -30.66 62.05 20.68
C TYR A 162 -29.83 61.20 21.67
N GLU A 163 -28.72 60.63 21.22
CA GLU A 163 -27.75 59.93 22.08
C GLU A 163 -26.67 60.94 22.47
N TYR A 164 -26.61 61.28 23.75
CA TYR A 164 -25.69 62.29 24.28
C TYR A 164 -24.64 61.62 25.20
N GLN A 165 -23.39 62.00 25.03
CA GLN A 165 -22.30 61.61 25.93
C GLN A 165 -21.69 62.84 26.56
N ASN A 166 -21.83 62.95 27.88
CA ASN A 166 -21.18 63.99 28.64
C ASN A 166 -20.35 63.41 29.78
N ASP A 167 -19.05 63.68 29.78
CA ASP A 167 -18.10 63.16 30.77
C ASP A 167 -18.38 63.62 32.21
N SER A 168 -19.11 64.71 32.40
CA SER A 168 -19.39 65.28 33.72
C SER A 168 -20.62 64.64 34.37
N PHE A 169 -21.66 64.29 33.60
CA PHE A 169 -22.95 63.82 34.12
C PHE A 169 -23.29 62.39 33.70
N GLY A 170 -22.54 61.83 32.80
CA GLY A 170 -22.75 60.46 32.24
C GLY A 170 -23.14 60.50 30.76
N SER A 171 -23.51 59.33 30.26
CA SER A 171 -23.95 59.16 28.88
C SER A 171 -25.45 58.83 28.88
N PHE A 172 -26.25 59.59 28.13
CA PHE A 172 -27.70 59.46 28.13
C PHE A 172 -28.27 59.29 26.71
N TYR A 173 -29.42 58.67 26.67
CA TYR A 173 -30.34 58.77 25.56
C TYR A 173 -31.41 59.78 25.96
N THR A 174 -31.44 60.97 25.34
CA THR A 174 -32.29 62.06 25.70
C THR A 174 -33.42 62.31 24.68
N ALA A 175 -34.63 62.49 25.14
CA ALA A 175 -35.76 62.91 24.30
C ALA A 175 -36.30 64.29 24.73
N PHE A 176 -36.51 65.16 23.75
CA PHE A 176 -37.04 66.47 23.95
C PHE A 176 -38.44 66.60 23.34
N SER A 177 -39.36 67.28 24.05
CA SER A 177 -40.67 67.68 23.54
C SER A 177 -41.07 69.04 24.06
N ALA A 178 -41.74 69.78 23.23
CA ALA A 178 -42.17 71.18 23.60
C ALA A 178 -43.50 71.18 24.27
N ILE A 179 -43.62 71.94 25.41
CA ILE A 179 -44.86 72.27 26.05
C ILE A 179 -45.45 73.49 25.34
N GLN A 180 -46.68 73.36 24.88
CA GLN A 180 -47.41 74.48 24.20
C GLN A 180 -48.23 75.29 25.18
N GLY A 181 -48.19 76.58 24.99
CA GLY A 181 -49.09 77.53 25.70
C GLY A 181 -50.48 77.50 25.10
N LYS A 182 -51.39 78.32 25.69
CA LYS A 182 -52.80 78.47 25.24
C LYS A 182 -52.93 79.01 23.81
N ASP A 183 -51.89 79.62 23.30
CA ASP A 183 -51.81 80.19 21.95
C ASP A 183 -51.18 79.19 20.93
N GLY A 184 -50.87 77.96 21.35
CA GLY A 184 -50.26 76.95 20.53
C GLY A 184 -48.77 77.14 20.25
N LYS A 185 -48.14 78.13 20.89
CA LYS A 185 -46.71 78.38 20.79
C LYS A 185 -45.94 77.62 21.87
N PRO A 186 -44.74 77.20 21.61
CA PRO A 186 -43.90 76.52 22.61
C PRO A 186 -43.55 77.52 23.74
N VAL A 187 -43.68 77.10 24.99
CA VAL A 187 -43.38 77.90 26.20
C VAL A 187 -42.25 77.32 27.02
N ALA A 188 -41.99 76.02 26.92
CA ALA A 188 -40.87 75.28 27.56
C ALA A 188 -40.59 73.99 26.82
N LEU A 189 -39.44 73.41 27.10
CA LEU A 189 -39.05 72.01 26.66
C LEU A 189 -39.04 71.08 27.86
N ILE A 190 -39.43 69.86 27.63
CA ILE A 190 -39.17 68.72 28.53
C ILE A 190 -38.03 67.90 27.97
N GLY A 191 -37.03 67.64 28.81
CA GLY A 191 -36.02 66.67 28.57
C GLY A 191 -36.25 65.39 29.41
N ALA A 192 -36.03 64.24 28.82
CA ALA A 192 -36.13 62.96 29.48
C ALA A 192 -34.88 62.12 29.16
N ASP A 193 -34.10 61.79 30.19
CA ASP A 193 -32.79 61.15 30.07
C ASP A 193 -32.84 59.71 30.58
N TYR A 194 -32.43 58.80 29.75
CA TYR A 194 -32.21 57.38 30.10
C TYR A 194 -30.73 57.06 30.09
N SER A 195 -30.21 56.45 31.17
CA SER A 195 -28.79 56.18 31.33
C SER A 195 -28.26 55.10 30.31
N LEU A 196 -27.31 55.48 29.47
CA LEU A 196 -26.63 54.56 28.57
C LEU A 196 -25.76 53.55 29.33
N THR A 197 -25.22 53.92 30.49
CA THR A 197 -24.40 53.00 31.32
C THR A 197 -25.25 51.82 31.82
N GLN A 198 -26.50 52.07 32.21
CA GLN A 198 -27.41 51.03 32.62
C GLN A 198 -27.80 50.14 31.44
N ILE A 199 -28.02 50.69 30.26
CA ILE A 199 -28.26 49.96 29.02
C ILE A 199 -27.11 49.00 28.71
N TYR A 200 -25.88 49.50 28.71
CA TYR A 200 -24.71 48.69 28.37
C TYR A 200 -24.48 47.57 29.39
N THR A 201 -24.66 47.79 30.67
CA THR A 201 -24.53 46.74 31.69
C THR A 201 -25.56 45.63 31.51
N GLU A 202 -26.81 45.95 31.24
CA GLU A 202 -27.85 44.97 30.94
C GLU A 202 -27.55 44.17 29.65
N ILE A 203 -27.16 44.86 28.57
CA ILE A 203 -26.81 44.23 27.32
C ILE A 203 -25.66 43.23 27.52
N ILE A 204 -24.59 43.63 28.22
CA ILE A 204 -23.44 42.80 28.50
C ILE A 204 -23.85 41.56 29.31
N PHE A 205 -24.63 41.77 30.38
CA PHE A 205 -25.07 40.67 31.25
C PHE A 205 -25.91 39.62 30.49
N TYR A 206 -26.99 40.06 29.80
CA TYR A 206 -27.85 39.14 29.06
C TYR A 206 -27.13 38.46 27.87
N THR A 207 -26.23 39.18 27.20
CA THR A 207 -25.44 38.64 26.13
C THR A 207 -24.47 37.59 26.67
N ALA A 208 -23.77 37.86 27.76
CA ALA A 208 -22.86 36.92 28.40
C ALA A 208 -23.58 35.64 28.85
N MET A 209 -24.74 35.75 29.46
CA MET A 209 -25.56 34.61 29.89
C MET A 209 -26.00 33.72 28.72
N ARG A 210 -26.43 34.33 27.60
CA ARG A 210 -26.82 33.57 26.38
C ARG A 210 -25.63 32.89 25.75
N VAL A 211 -24.47 33.55 25.62
CA VAL A 211 -23.25 32.97 25.09
C VAL A 211 -22.78 31.80 25.96
N LEU A 212 -22.85 31.95 27.29
CA LEU A 212 -22.50 30.88 28.22
C LEU A 212 -23.42 29.66 28.06
N ALA A 213 -24.74 29.88 27.98
CA ALA A 213 -25.70 28.81 27.79
C ALA A 213 -25.46 28.05 26.46
N LEU A 214 -25.24 28.79 25.37
CA LEU A 214 -24.89 28.21 24.07
C LEU A 214 -23.58 27.39 24.12
N PHE A 215 -22.55 27.94 24.77
CA PHE A 215 -21.29 27.27 24.96
C PHE A 215 -21.44 25.92 25.67
N VAL A 216 -22.23 25.88 26.76
CA VAL A 216 -22.50 24.63 27.50
C VAL A 216 -23.20 23.59 26.63
N VAL A 217 -24.25 24.00 25.88
CA VAL A 217 -24.96 23.08 24.99
C VAL A 217 -24.03 22.52 23.91
N LEU A 218 -23.28 23.38 23.23
CA LEU A 218 -22.35 22.99 22.19
C LEU A 218 -21.22 22.13 22.74
N ALA A 219 -20.71 22.38 23.96
CA ALA A 219 -19.69 21.57 24.61
C ALA A 219 -20.21 20.14 24.90
N ILE A 220 -21.45 20.01 25.35
CA ILE A 220 -22.09 18.69 25.55
C ILE A 220 -22.20 17.95 24.23
N VAL A 221 -22.70 18.58 23.17
CA VAL A 221 -22.82 17.99 21.83
C VAL A 221 -21.44 17.56 21.31
N PHE A 222 -20.43 18.39 21.47
CA PHE A 222 -19.06 18.08 21.09
C PHE A 222 -18.51 16.84 21.81
N LEU A 223 -18.71 16.77 23.13
CA LEU A 223 -18.26 15.61 23.93
C LEU A 223 -18.97 14.31 23.52
N LEU A 224 -20.28 14.38 23.26
CA LEU A 224 -21.06 13.23 22.79
C LEU A 224 -20.59 12.78 21.40
N LEU A 225 -20.39 13.70 20.48
CA LEU A 225 -19.85 13.42 19.14
C LEU A 225 -18.47 12.76 19.22
N MET A 226 -17.57 13.30 20.03
CA MET A 226 -16.24 12.76 20.22
C MET A 226 -16.25 11.36 20.82
N ARG A 227 -17.15 11.12 21.80
CA ARG A 227 -17.35 9.77 22.36
C ARG A 227 -17.88 8.80 21.30
N PHE A 228 -18.81 9.22 20.47
CA PHE A 228 -19.36 8.42 19.36
C PHE A 228 -18.28 8.06 18.36
N VAL A 229 -17.55 9.04 17.81
CA VAL A 229 -16.48 8.82 16.82
C VAL A 229 -15.39 7.90 17.39
N ARG A 230 -14.98 8.13 18.65
CA ARG A 230 -13.97 7.28 19.29
C ARG A 230 -14.44 5.83 19.44
N LYS A 231 -15.68 5.60 19.88
CA LYS A 231 -16.22 4.26 20.15
C LYS A 231 -16.57 3.51 18.86
N LYS A 232 -17.20 4.19 17.89
CA LYS A 232 -17.75 3.57 16.68
C LYS A 232 -16.77 3.49 15.51
N MET A 233 -15.78 4.39 15.44
CA MET A 233 -14.84 4.42 14.32
C MET A 233 -13.40 4.16 14.75
N TYR A 234 -12.87 4.96 15.68
CA TYR A 234 -11.44 4.92 15.99
C TYR A 234 -10.99 3.60 16.63
N ASN A 235 -11.68 3.14 17.68
CA ASN A 235 -11.30 1.94 18.40
C ASN A 235 -11.41 0.66 17.54
N PRO A 236 -12.48 0.44 16.74
CA PRO A 236 -12.58 -0.71 15.85
C PRO A 236 -11.47 -0.73 14.79
N ILE A 237 -11.19 0.40 14.14
CA ILE A 237 -10.10 0.51 13.17
C ILE A 237 -8.74 0.20 13.81
N LEU A 238 -8.50 0.70 15.01
CA LEU A 238 -7.26 0.41 15.74
C LEU A 238 -7.13 -1.08 16.05
N LEU A 239 -8.22 -1.73 16.45
CA LEU A 239 -8.25 -3.18 16.73
C LEU A 239 -7.92 -4.00 15.47
N ILE A 240 -8.52 -3.66 14.32
CA ILE A 240 -8.19 -4.28 13.03
C ILE A 240 -6.69 -4.15 12.78
N PHE A 241 -6.15 -2.93 12.89
CA PHE A 241 -4.74 -2.66 12.61
C PHE A 241 -3.79 -3.43 13.55
N GLU A 242 -4.10 -3.52 14.84
CA GLU A 242 -3.29 -4.28 15.82
C GLU A 242 -3.30 -5.78 15.50
N LYS A 243 -4.46 -6.34 15.15
CA LYS A 243 -4.60 -7.76 14.77
C LYS A 243 -3.81 -8.09 13.49
N ILE A 244 -3.92 -7.23 12.47
CA ILE A 244 -3.17 -7.35 11.22
C ILE A 244 -1.66 -7.33 11.50
N ARG A 245 -1.20 -6.34 12.24
CA ARG A 245 0.22 -6.19 12.58
C ARG A 245 0.74 -7.39 13.36
N GLY A 246 -0.03 -7.87 14.34
CA GLY A 246 0.32 -9.06 15.12
C GLY A 246 0.50 -10.29 14.24
N TYR A 247 -0.41 -10.52 13.31
CA TYR A 247 -0.35 -11.64 12.37
C TYR A 247 0.91 -11.62 11.49
N PHE A 248 1.23 -10.47 10.90
CA PHE A 248 2.41 -10.33 10.04
C PHE A 248 3.73 -10.31 10.83
N SER A 249 3.76 -9.75 12.03
CA SER A 249 4.97 -9.74 12.86
C SER A 249 5.34 -11.15 13.34
N ASP A 250 4.37 -11.93 13.78
CA ASP A 250 4.57 -13.31 14.22
C ASP A 250 5.08 -14.23 13.08
N LYS A 251 4.72 -13.93 11.82
CA LYS A 251 5.23 -14.64 10.63
C LYS A 251 6.64 -14.20 10.21
N ALA A 252 6.97 -12.92 10.33
CA ALA A 252 8.28 -12.39 9.91
C ALA A 252 9.43 -12.87 10.81
N ASP A 253 9.17 -13.05 12.10
CA ASP A 253 10.19 -13.50 13.06
C ASP A 253 10.45 -15.02 13.06
N GLY A 254 9.78 -15.78 12.20
CA GLY A 254 9.96 -17.24 12.04
C GLY A 254 9.63 -18.06 13.31
N THR A 255 9.20 -17.41 14.39
CA THR A 255 9.02 -18.04 15.70
C THR A 255 7.71 -18.80 15.87
N ASN A 256 6.74 -18.60 14.97
CA ASN A 256 5.44 -19.24 15.09
C ASN A 256 4.70 -19.44 13.74
N THR A 257 5.22 -20.35 12.91
CA THR A 257 4.62 -20.71 11.61
C THR A 257 3.26 -21.42 11.70
N LYS A 258 2.79 -21.75 12.91
CA LYS A 258 1.55 -22.53 13.15
C LYS A 258 0.42 -21.74 13.81
N LYS A 259 0.56 -20.44 14.07
CA LYS A 259 -0.55 -19.68 14.65
C LYS A 259 -1.53 -19.29 13.54
N ALA A 260 -2.66 -19.99 13.50
CA ALA A 260 -3.77 -19.65 12.61
C ALA A 260 -4.26 -18.22 12.87
N PHE A 261 -4.65 -17.53 11.83
CA PHE A 261 -5.27 -16.20 11.93
C PHE A 261 -6.56 -16.29 12.77
N VAL A 262 -6.66 -15.44 13.79
CA VAL A 262 -7.88 -15.34 14.59
C VAL A 262 -8.81 -14.31 13.95
N PRO A 263 -9.99 -14.71 13.44
CA PRO A 263 -10.91 -13.80 12.78
C PRO A 263 -11.27 -12.57 13.62
N ILE A 264 -11.30 -11.41 12.97
CA ILE A 264 -11.65 -10.14 13.61
C ILE A 264 -13.17 -10.02 13.59
N LYS A 265 -13.80 -9.95 14.78
CA LYS A 265 -15.23 -9.71 14.96
C LYS A 265 -15.43 -8.45 15.78
N LEU A 266 -16.06 -7.44 15.20
CA LEU A 266 -16.30 -6.14 15.84
C LEU A 266 -17.72 -6.05 16.44
N GLY A 267 -18.65 -6.86 15.96
CA GLY A 267 -20.04 -6.87 16.40
C GLY A 267 -20.81 -5.61 16.01
N SER A 268 -20.44 -4.98 14.89
CA SER A 268 -21.17 -3.90 14.23
C SER A 268 -21.64 -4.38 12.85
N ASP A 269 -22.74 -3.81 12.34
CA ASP A 269 -23.28 -4.10 11.01
C ASP A 269 -23.00 -2.92 10.06
N ASP A 270 -21.81 -2.36 10.13
CA ASP A 270 -21.38 -1.20 9.36
C ASP A 270 -20.18 -1.53 8.43
N GLU A 271 -19.73 -0.53 7.66
CA GLU A 271 -18.64 -0.65 6.71
C GLU A 271 -17.31 -1.06 7.36
N ILE A 272 -17.17 -0.82 8.68
CA ILE A 272 -15.97 -1.20 9.41
C ILE A 272 -15.97 -2.71 9.71
N GLN A 273 -17.14 -3.31 9.96
CA GLN A 273 -17.27 -4.76 10.05
C GLN A 273 -16.97 -5.40 8.69
N LEU A 274 -17.54 -4.85 7.60
CA LEU A 274 -17.27 -5.34 6.24
C LEU A 274 -15.76 -5.31 5.92
N LEU A 275 -15.06 -4.26 6.32
CA LEU A 275 -13.60 -4.18 6.18
C LEU A 275 -12.89 -5.29 6.98
N ALA A 276 -13.36 -5.60 8.19
CA ALA A 276 -12.82 -6.67 9.00
C ALA A 276 -13.06 -8.05 8.35
N ASP A 277 -14.21 -8.27 7.74
CA ASP A 277 -14.57 -9.51 7.07
C ASP A 277 -13.71 -9.73 5.82
N TYR A 278 -13.53 -8.72 4.95
CA TYR A 278 -12.59 -8.80 3.83
C TYR A 278 -11.16 -9.11 4.27
N PHE A 279 -10.76 -8.59 5.43
CA PHE A 279 -9.45 -8.90 5.99
C PHE A 279 -9.34 -10.35 6.47
N ASN A 280 -10.42 -10.88 7.06
CA ASN A 280 -10.49 -12.26 7.47
C ASN A 280 -10.37 -13.21 6.26
N ASP A 281 -11.10 -12.90 5.18
CA ASP A 281 -11.07 -13.67 3.93
C ASP A 281 -9.67 -13.65 3.30
N MET A 282 -9.06 -12.46 3.19
CA MET A 282 -7.70 -12.32 2.67
C MET A 282 -6.67 -13.10 3.52
N ALA A 283 -6.79 -13.09 4.84
CA ALA A 283 -5.90 -13.83 5.71
C ALA A 283 -6.04 -15.35 5.50
N HIS A 284 -7.26 -15.85 5.32
CA HIS A 284 -7.54 -17.25 5.00
C HIS A 284 -6.96 -17.66 3.65
N ASP A 285 -7.14 -16.84 2.62
CA ASP A 285 -6.58 -17.08 1.28
C ASP A 285 -5.04 -17.14 1.31
N VAL A 286 -4.40 -16.23 2.05
CA VAL A 286 -2.94 -16.24 2.23
C VAL A 286 -2.47 -17.51 2.97
N GLU A 287 -3.18 -17.97 3.99
CA GLU A 287 -2.84 -19.23 4.68
C GLU A 287 -2.93 -20.42 3.74
N THR A 288 -4.02 -20.54 3.01
CA THR A 288 -4.24 -21.62 2.02
C THR A 288 -3.16 -21.59 0.93
N TYR A 289 -2.80 -20.41 0.44
CA TYR A 289 -1.75 -20.25 -0.56
C TYR A 289 -0.37 -20.68 -0.04
N VAL A 290 -0.03 -20.31 1.20
CA VAL A 290 1.25 -20.70 1.83
C VAL A 290 1.32 -22.20 2.06
N GLU A 291 0.25 -22.83 2.53
CA GLU A 291 0.18 -24.29 2.71
C GLU A 291 0.35 -25.03 1.40
N LYS A 292 -0.36 -24.59 0.35
CA LYS A 292 -0.25 -25.20 -0.99
C LYS A 292 1.16 -25.09 -1.57
N ASN A 293 1.78 -23.92 -1.45
CA ASN A 293 3.16 -23.73 -1.92
C ASN A 293 4.17 -24.55 -1.12
N SER A 294 3.97 -24.70 0.18
CA SER A 294 4.83 -25.54 1.03
C SER A 294 4.71 -27.02 0.65
N ALA A 295 3.50 -27.50 0.37
CA ALA A 295 3.25 -28.86 -0.10
C ALA A 295 3.91 -29.11 -1.45
N LEU A 296 3.74 -28.19 -2.42
CA LEU A 296 4.37 -28.26 -3.75
C LEU A 296 5.90 -28.26 -3.66
N ALA A 297 6.47 -27.41 -2.81
CA ALA A 297 7.93 -27.36 -2.61
C ALA A 297 8.45 -28.68 -2.00
N SER A 298 7.73 -29.27 -1.06
CA SER A 298 8.07 -30.56 -0.45
C SER A 298 8.01 -31.71 -1.48
N GLU A 299 6.96 -31.72 -2.31
CA GLU A 299 6.80 -32.70 -3.39
C GLU A 299 7.92 -32.59 -4.44
N LYS A 300 8.24 -31.36 -4.85
CA LYS A 300 9.35 -31.11 -5.78
C LYS A 300 10.68 -31.60 -5.22
N ALA A 301 10.99 -31.26 -3.96
CA ALA A 301 12.22 -31.69 -3.32
C ALA A 301 12.31 -33.24 -3.20
N LYS A 302 11.18 -33.92 -2.96
CA LYS A 302 11.11 -35.38 -2.95
C LYS A 302 11.40 -35.96 -4.32
N ASN A 303 10.76 -35.44 -5.37
CA ASN A 303 10.96 -35.88 -6.75
C ASN A 303 12.43 -35.69 -7.21
N GLU A 304 13.03 -34.55 -6.87
CA GLU A 304 14.46 -34.29 -7.15
C GLU A 304 15.36 -35.29 -6.43
N THR A 305 15.05 -35.67 -5.20
CA THR A 305 15.81 -36.67 -4.45
C THR A 305 15.69 -38.06 -5.10
N GLU A 306 14.48 -38.46 -5.52
CA GLU A 306 14.26 -39.75 -6.20
C GLU A 306 14.99 -39.80 -7.54
N LEU A 307 15.00 -38.73 -8.33
CA LEU A 307 15.75 -38.64 -9.59
C LEU A 307 17.27 -38.70 -9.36
N GLU A 308 17.79 -38.06 -8.31
CA GLU A 308 19.22 -38.18 -7.99
C GLU A 308 19.64 -39.61 -7.59
N VAL A 309 18.76 -40.33 -6.92
CA VAL A 309 19.00 -41.77 -6.67
C VAL A 309 19.02 -42.57 -7.97
N ALA A 310 18.05 -42.31 -8.86
CA ALA A 310 18.01 -42.98 -10.18
C ALA A 310 19.27 -42.67 -11.00
N ARG A 311 19.73 -41.43 -10.99
CA ARG A 311 21.00 -41.01 -11.62
C ARG A 311 22.20 -41.82 -11.10
N ARG A 312 22.34 -41.94 -9.79
CA ARG A 312 23.45 -42.72 -9.19
C ARG A 312 23.40 -44.17 -9.57
N ILE A 313 22.21 -44.77 -9.65
CA ILE A 313 22.05 -46.15 -10.11
C ILE A 313 22.48 -46.28 -11.59
N GLN A 314 22.02 -45.38 -12.45
CA GLN A 314 22.34 -45.33 -13.87
C GLN A 314 23.86 -45.22 -14.09
N TYR A 315 24.51 -44.26 -13.41
CA TYR A 315 25.97 -44.14 -13.48
C TYR A 315 26.68 -45.39 -12.99
N GLY A 316 26.17 -46.10 -11.99
CA GLY A 316 26.71 -47.38 -11.53
C GLY A 316 26.59 -48.51 -12.56
N ILE A 317 25.58 -48.43 -13.45
CA ILE A 317 25.41 -49.41 -14.55
C ILE A 317 26.35 -49.08 -15.72
N ILE A 318 26.58 -47.80 -16.03
CA ILE A 318 27.35 -47.34 -17.19
C ILE A 318 28.86 -47.36 -16.90
N ALA A 319 29.26 -46.80 -15.78
CA ALA A 319 30.66 -46.47 -15.50
C ALA A 319 31.33 -47.51 -14.62
N ARG A 320 31.76 -48.63 -15.19
CA ARG A 320 32.70 -49.46 -14.44
C ARG A 320 34.14 -48.97 -14.55
N GLU A 321 34.58 -48.39 -15.65
CA GLU A 321 35.92 -47.81 -15.77
C GLU A 321 36.00 -46.77 -16.88
N LYS A 322 36.60 -45.58 -16.59
CA LYS A 322 36.69 -44.46 -17.55
C LYS A 322 37.86 -44.51 -18.48
N ASN A 323 38.94 -45.19 -18.07
CA ASN A 323 40.17 -45.40 -18.87
C ASN A 323 40.68 -46.82 -18.60
N VAL A 324 40.63 -47.68 -19.59
CA VAL A 324 40.99 -49.07 -19.46
C VAL A 324 41.92 -49.50 -20.60
N VAL A 325 42.97 -50.19 -20.25
CA VAL A 325 43.82 -50.89 -21.24
C VAL A 325 43.35 -52.31 -21.30
N PHE A 326 42.83 -52.71 -22.45
CA PHE A 326 42.42 -54.10 -22.69
C PHE A 326 43.52 -54.91 -23.36
N ALA A 327 43.90 -56.02 -22.73
CA ALA A 327 44.84 -56.99 -23.25
C ALA A 327 46.21 -56.41 -23.70
N ASP A 328 46.65 -55.32 -23.06
CA ASP A 328 47.88 -54.58 -23.39
C ASP A 328 47.96 -54.10 -24.87
N CYS A 329 46.80 -54.07 -25.57
CA CYS A 329 46.74 -53.80 -27.00
C CYS A 329 45.80 -52.64 -27.37
N PHE A 330 44.82 -52.36 -26.56
CA PHE A 330 43.83 -51.34 -26.84
C PHE A 330 43.64 -50.41 -25.64
N ASP A 331 43.87 -49.13 -25.88
CA ASP A 331 43.65 -48.06 -24.91
C ASP A 331 42.29 -47.47 -25.17
N VAL A 332 41.43 -47.42 -24.15
CA VAL A 332 40.05 -46.92 -24.24
C VAL A 332 39.85 -45.75 -23.25
N SER A 333 39.30 -44.66 -23.75
CA SER A 333 38.85 -43.53 -22.93
C SER A 333 37.42 -43.21 -23.26
N ALA A 334 36.60 -42.94 -22.23
CA ALA A 334 35.19 -42.58 -22.39
C ALA A 334 34.83 -41.38 -21.53
N ARG A 335 33.97 -40.52 -22.07
CA ARG A 335 33.36 -39.42 -21.38
C ARG A 335 31.88 -39.37 -21.70
N MET A 336 31.06 -39.15 -20.67
CA MET A 336 29.63 -39.05 -20.80
C MET A 336 29.08 -37.96 -19.85
N GLU A 337 28.23 -37.07 -20.36
CA GLU A 337 27.52 -36.07 -19.62
C GLU A 337 26.04 -36.06 -20.04
N SER A 338 25.16 -36.26 -19.07
CA SER A 338 23.72 -36.24 -19.32
C SER A 338 23.18 -34.80 -19.27
N ALA A 339 22.31 -34.44 -20.21
CA ALA A 339 21.65 -33.16 -20.28
C ALA A 339 20.62 -32.96 -19.15
N ARG A 340 20.09 -34.06 -18.61
CA ARG A 340 19.13 -34.09 -17.50
C ARG A 340 19.65 -34.92 -16.34
N GLN A 341 18.83 -35.07 -15.28
CA GLN A 341 19.22 -35.93 -14.14
C GLN A 341 19.49 -37.38 -14.54
N VAL A 342 18.78 -37.88 -15.55
CA VAL A 342 19.02 -39.21 -16.14
C VAL A 342 18.93 -39.12 -17.66
N GLY A 343 19.75 -39.90 -18.38
CA GLY A 343 19.91 -39.84 -19.82
C GLY A 343 19.54 -41.14 -20.54
N GLY A 344 19.45 -41.05 -21.88
CA GLY A 344 19.23 -42.17 -22.80
C GLY A 344 20.51 -42.80 -23.29
N ASP A 345 21.60 -42.06 -23.22
CA ASP A 345 22.93 -42.51 -23.70
C ASP A 345 23.55 -43.61 -22.86
N PHE A 346 24.34 -44.44 -23.51
CA PHE A 346 25.18 -45.39 -22.83
C PHE A 346 26.41 -45.77 -23.66
N TYR A 347 27.41 -46.24 -22.99
CA TYR A 347 28.52 -46.99 -23.59
C TYR A 347 28.83 -48.23 -22.75
N ASP A 348 29.48 -49.21 -23.39
CA ASP A 348 30.05 -50.35 -22.71
C ASP A 348 31.31 -50.80 -23.41
N CYS A 349 32.26 -51.30 -22.65
CA CYS A 349 33.50 -51.91 -23.20
C CYS A 349 33.88 -53.16 -22.39
N PHE A 350 33.95 -54.30 -23.03
CA PHE A 350 34.12 -55.57 -22.35
C PHE A 350 34.80 -56.59 -23.21
N ALA A 351 35.44 -57.60 -22.58
CA ALA A 351 36.06 -58.74 -23.25
C ALA A 351 35.03 -59.81 -23.58
N LEU A 352 35.10 -60.35 -24.78
CA LEU A 352 34.34 -61.51 -25.22
C LEU A 352 35.02 -62.81 -24.78
N PRO A 353 34.29 -63.93 -24.65
CA PRO A 353 34.88 -65.21 -24.20
C PRO A 353 35.98 -65.77 -25.09
N ASP A 354 36.01 -65.41 -26.37
CA ASP A 354 37.02 -65.78 -27.33
C ASP A 354 38.28 -64.89 -27.35
N GLY A 355 38.33 -63.93 -26.42
CA GLY A 355 39.43 -62.98 -26.25
C GLY A 355 39.37 -61.73 -27.11
N ARG A 356 38.34 -61.57 -27.94
CA ARG A 356 38.04 -60.31 -28.63
C ARG A 356 37.54 -59.29 -27.64
N ILE A 357 37.56 -58.01 -28.00
CA ILE A 357 37.07 -56.90 -27.20
C ILE A 357 35.89 -56.23 -27.95
N CYS A 358 34.79 -56.06 -27.28
CA CYS A 358 33.62 -55.32 -27.79
C CYS A 358 33.53 -53.97 -27.12
N ALA A 359 33.35 -52.90 -27.91
CA ALA A 359 32.96 -51.61 -27.42
C ALA A 359 31.67 -51.20 -28.14
N VAL A 360 30.74 -50.61 -27.41
CA VAL A 360 29.47 -50.16 -27.95
C VAL A 360 29.13 -48.79 -27.39
N VAL A 361 28.58 -47.95 -28.25
CA VAL A 361 27.90 -46.66 -27.87
C VAL A 361 26.48 -46.72 -28.39
N GLY A 362 25.53 -46.24 -27.64
CA GLY A 362 24.14 -46.21 -28.06
C GLY A 362 23.37 -45.08 -27.39
N ASP A 363 22.28 -44.68 -28.03
CA ASP A 363 21.34 -43.69 -27.56
C ASP A 363 19.90 -44.20 -27.69
N VAL A 364 19.12 -43.99 -26.66
CA VAL A 364 17.72 -44.40 -26.58
C VAL A 364 16.80 -43.20 -26.87
N SER A 365 15.88 -43.40 -27.81
CA SER A 365 14.88 -42.40 -28.16
C SER A 365 14.08 -41.93 -26.94
N GLY A 366 13.84 -40.61 -26.83
CA GLY A 366 13.13 -40.01 -25.73
C GLY A 366 14.07 -39.55 -24.61
N LYS A 367 13.50 -39.00 -23.54
CA LYS A 367 14.27 -38.37 -22.43
C LYS A 367 13.67 -38.72 -21.09
N GLY A 368 14.47 -38.64 -20.04
CA GLY A 368 14.04 -38.84 -18.66
C GLY A 368 14.01 -40.31 -18.22
N VAL A 369 13.22 -40.63 -17.19
CA VAL A 369 13.26 -41.91 -16.48
C VAL A 369 12.95 -43.10 -17.38
N ALA A 370 12.00 -42.97 -18.30
CA ALA A 370 11.62 -44.03 -19.21
C ALA A 370 12.80 -44.41 -20.15
N ALA A 371 13.43 -43.41 -20.76
CA ALA A 371 14.62 -43.62 -21.61
C ALA A 371 15.77 -44.23 -20.81
N ALA A 372 16.04 -43.72 -19.60
CA ALA A 372 17.08 -44.24 -18.72
C ALA A 372 16.86 -45.72 -18.32
N MET A 373 15.62 -46.13 -18.06
CA MET A 373 15.28 -47.53 -17.77
C MET A 373 15.45 -48.41 -18.99
N PHE A 374 14.99 -47.96 -20.16
CA PHE A 374 15.12 -48.70 -21.41
C PHE A 374 16.61 -48.82 -21.83
N MET A 375 17.39 -47.76 -21.60
CA MET A 375 18.84 -47.76 -21.79
C MET A 375 19.54 -48.84 -20.93
N ALA A 376 19.22 -48.89 -19.63
CA ALA A 376 19.80 -49.90 -18.74
C ALA A 376 19.46 -51.33 -19.19
N PHE A 377 18.24 -51.56 -19.67
CA PHE A 377 17.82 -52.83 -20.26
C PHE A 377 18.58 -53.12 -21.54
N ALA A 378 18.61 -52.17 -22.48
CA ALA A 378 19.31 -52.34 -23.77
C ALA A 378 20.81 -52.62 -23.57
N LYS A 379 21.49 -51.83 -22.72
CA LYS A 379 22.91 -52.03 -22.40
C LYS A 379 23.17 -53.42 -21.84
N THR A 380 22.39 -53.87 -20.87
CA THR A 380 22.55 -55.19 -20.25
C THR A 380 22.33 -56.33 -21.26
N LEU A 381 21.29 -56.17 -22.09
CA LEU A 381 20.95 -57.13 -23.11
C LEU A 381 22.05 -57.22 -24.20
N ILE A 382 22.61 -56.10 -24.64
CA ILE A 382 23.70 -56.01 -25.58
C ILE A 382 24.93 -56.74 -24.99
N HIS A 383 25.28 -56.41 -23.75
CA HIS A 383 26.42 -57.08 -23.07
C HIS A 383 26.24 -58.59 -22.98
N GLU A 384 25.09 -59.09 -22.57
CA GLU A 384 24.76 -60.49 -22.41
C GLU A 384 24.80 -61.22 -23.77
N LYS A 385 24.06 -60.71 -24.77
CA LYS A 385 23.94 -61.42 -26.06
C LYS A 385 25.23 -61.40 -26.89
N MET A 386 26.02 -60.32 -26.79
CA MET A 386 27.31 -60.22 -27.40
C MET A 386 28.32 -61.21 -26.75
N THR A 387 28.18 -61.41 -25.44
CA THR A 387 29.01 -62.39 -24.71
C THR A 387 28.60 -63.84 -25.02
N GLU A 388 27.32 -64.11 -25.22
CA GLU A 388 26.80 -65.46 -25.53
C GLU A 388 27.06 -65.93 -26.97
N ASN A 389 27.18 -64.99 -27.92
CA ASN A 389 27.22 -65.29 -29.34
C ASN A 389 28.54 -64.85 -29.99
N ALA A 390 29.24 -65.78 -30.65
CA ALA A 390 30.43 -65.45 -31.39
C ALA A 390 30.19 -64.64 -32.68
N GLU A 391 28.98 -64.71 -33.25
CA GLU A 391 28.56 -64.04 -34.49
C GLU A 391 27.81 -62.77 -34.14
N PRO A 392 28.38 -61.57 -34.37
CA PRO A 392 27.80 -60.30 -33.94
C PRO A 392 26.46 -59.95 -34.58
N ASP A 393 26.25 -60.33 -35.86
CA ASP A 393 24.97 -60.14 -36.57
C ASP A 393 23.82 -60.89 -35.90
N ARG A 394 24.04 -62.15 -35.55
CA ARG A 394 23.07 -62.96 -34.83
C ARG A 394 22.79 -62.43 -33.40
N ALA A 395 23.84 -61.94 -32.75
CA ALA A 395 23.65 -61.30 -31.45
C ALA A 395 22.71 -60.08 -31.55
N PHE A 396 22.96 -59.20 -32.53
CA PHE A 396 22.12 -58.02 -32.76
C PHE A 396 20.70 -58.38 -33.16
N GLU A 397 20.47 -59.43 -33.97
CA GLU A 397 19.12 -59.93 -34.28
C GLU A 397 18.36 -60.38 -33.04
N LYS A 398 19.03 -61.08 -32.10
CA LYS A 398 18.42 -61.51 -30.84
C LYS A 398 18.16 -60.37 -29.93
N ILE A 399 19.08 -59.39 -29.77
CA ILE A 399 18.93 -58.18 -29.01
C ILE A 399 17.70 -57.41 -29.50
N ASN A 400 17.62 -57.20 -30.82
CA ASN A 400 16.49 -56.47 -31.42
C ASN A 400 15.14 -57.14 -31.13
N LYS A 401 15.08 -58.48 -31.29
CA LYS A 401 13.84 -59.20 -31.03
C LYS A 401 13.39 -59.12 -29.58
N GLU A 402 14.33 -59.22 -28.64
CA GLU A 402 14.00 -59.05 -27.20
C GLU A 402 13.60 -57.62 -26.84
N LEU A 403 14.30 -56.64 -27.42
CA LEU A 403 13.90 -55.26 -27.26
C LEU A 403 12.49 -55.00 -27.79
N CYS A 404 12.16 -55.43 -29.01
CA CYS A 404 10.82 -55.31 -29.58
C CYS A 404 9.73 -55.94 -28.70
N SER A 405 10.02 -57.12 -28.13
CA SER A 405 9.05 -57.85 -27.29
C SER A 405 8.78 -57.20 -25.95
N SER A 406 9.69 -56.35 -25.45
CA SER A 406 9.67 -55.72 -24.14
C SER A 406 9.53 -54.18 -24.22
N ASN A 407 8.91 -53.64 -25.27
CA ASN A 407 8.90 -52.23 -25.63
C ASN A 407 7.47 -51.65 -25.68
N PRO A 408 6.78 -51.50 -24.54
CA PRO A 408 5.41 -50.98 -24.51
C PRO A 408 5.29 -49.51 -24.93
N GLU A 409 6.34 -48.71 -24.76
CA GLU A 409 6.38 -47.28 -25.07
C GLU A 409 6.82 -46.98 -26.51
N GLY A 410 7.18 -48.02 -27.30
CA GLY A 410 7.62 -47.85 -28.69
C GLY A 410 8.97 -47.13 -28.83
N MET A 411 9.85 -47.26 -27.85
CA MET A 411 11.18 -46.64 -27.86
C MET A 411 12.12 -47.44 -28.77
N PHE A 412 13.12 -46.80 -29.33
CA PHE A 412 14.16 -47.45 -30.10
C PHE A 412 15.54 -47.09 -29.56
N VAL A 413 16.54 -47.88 -29.95
CA VAL A 413 17.92 -47.65 -29.58
C VAL A 413 18.77 -47.57 -30.85
N THR A 414 19.50 -46.48 -31.00
CA THR A 414 20.59 -46.42 -31.96
C THR A 414 21.85 -47.00 -31.30
N ALA A 415 22.60 -47.86 -31.97
CA ALA A 415 23.81 -48.43 -31.41
C ALA A 415 24.90 -48.65 -32.48
N PHE A 416 26.12 -48.34 -32.09
CA PHE A 416 27.31 -48.66 -32.85
C PHE A 416 28.23 -49.61 -32.04
N ALA A 417 28.46 -50.78 -32.51
CA ALA A 417 29.37 -51.77 -31.86
C ALA A 417 30.59 -52.03 -32.69
N VAL A 418 31.74 -52.02 -32.06
CA VAL A 418 33.03 -52.41 -32.65
C VAL A 418 33.61 -53.65 -31.92
N ILE A 419 34.18 -54.56 -32.66
CA ILE A 419 34.78 -55.80 -32.13
C ILE A 419 36.20 -55.90 -32.61
N PHE A 420 37.17 -55.87 -31.72
CA PHE A 420 38.58 -55.91 -31.98
C PHE A 420 39.16 -57.31 -31.66
N ASP A 421 39.99 -57.83 -32.56
CA ASP A 421 40.81 -59.03 -32.31
C ASP A 421 42.25 -58.57 -32.10
N LYS A 422 42.86 -58.99 -30.99
CA LYS A 422 44.30 -58.73 -30.72
C LYS A 422 45.23 -59.26 -31.76
N ASN A 423 44.82 -60.31 -32.50
CA ASN A 423 45.64 -61.01 -33.53
C ASN A 423 45.38 -60.49 -34.95
N SER A 424 44.52 -59.50 -35.12
CA SER A 424 44.15 -58.93 -36.42
C SER A 424 44.45 -57.42 -36.48
N ASP A 425 44.87 -56.92 -37.63
CA ASP A 425 45.00 -55.51 -37.93
C ASP A 425 43.68 -54.92 -38.54
N SER A 426 42.55 -55.53 -38.17
CA SER A 426 41.23 -55.10 -38.58
C SER A 426 40.23 -55.28 -37.43
N PHE A 427 39.13 -54.53 -37.44
CA PHE A 427 38.01 -54.70 -36.54
C PHE A 427 36.73 -54.99 -37.32
N LEU A 428 35.79 -55.66 -36.64
CA LEU A 428 34.41 -55.80 -37.11
C LEU A 428 33.53 -54.74 -36.49
N TYR A 429 32.48 -54.31 -37.21
CA TYR A 429 31.55 -53.41 -36.67
C TYR A 429 30.12 -53.56 -37.20
N ILE A 430 29.13 -53.13 -36.40
CA ILE A 430 27.73 -53.10 -36.75
C ILE A 430 27.20 -51.68 -36.42
N ASN A 431 26.47 -51.09 -37.38
CA ASN A 431 25.76 -49.83 -37.15
C ASN A 431 24.24 -50.09 -37.17
N ALA A 432 23.60 -50.02 -36.04
CA ALA A 432 22.17 -50.12 -35.89
C ALA A 432 21.54 -48.67 -35.80
N GLY A 433 21.63 -47.94 -36.90
CA GLY A 433 21.03 -46.60 -37.02
C GLY A 433 21.73 -45.49 -36.23
N HIS A 434 22.96 -45.72 -35.79
CA HIS A 434 23.73 -44.76 -34.99
C HIS A 434 24.63 -43.89 -35.87
N ASN A 435 25.15 -42.78 -35.30
CA ASN A 435 26.07 -41.87 -35.97
C ASN A 435 27.33 -42.63 -36.46
N LYS A 436 27.84 -42.23 -37.63
CA LYS A 436 29.11 -42.78 -38.14
C LYS A 436 30.27 -42.31 -37.26
N PRO A 437 31.13 -43.18 -36.77
CA PRO A 437 32.30 -42.82 -35.99
C PRO A 437 33.35 -42.08 -36.83
N VAL A 438 34.19 -41.28 -36.15
CA VAL A 438 35.41 -40.74 -36.78
C VAL A 438 36.57 -41.70 -36.54
N ALA A 439 37.21 -42.12 -37.61
CA ALA A 439 38.44 -42.95 -37.57
C ALA A 439 39.63 -42.07 -37.90
N VAL A 440 40.68 -42.14 -37.07
CA VAL A 440 41.98 -41.53 -37.33
C VAL A 440 42.91 -42.64 -37.74
N ILE A 441 43.08 -42.81 -39.07
CA ILE A 441 43.88 -43.93 -39.67
C ILE A 441 45.09 -43.30 -40.34
N ASN A 442 46.27 -43.80 -40.02
CA ASN A 442 47.54 -43.27 -40.52
C ASN A 442 47.67 -41.76 -40.28
N GLY A 443 47.11 -41.22 -39.17
CA GLY A 443 47.16 -39.82 -38.78
C GLY A 443 46.17 -38.93 -39.54
N LYS A 444 45.22 -39.47 -40.29
CA LYS A 444 44.16 -38.75 -40.97
C LYS A 444 42.78 -39.06 -40.39
N ALA A 445 42.05 -38.07 -39.95
CA ALA A 445 40.68 -38.20 -39.38
C ALA A 445 39.64 -38.16 -40.53
N GLU A 446 38.81 -39.18 -40.65
CA GLU A 446 37.72 -39.26 -41.60
C GLU A 446 36.55 -40.07 -40.99
N PHE A 447 35.30 -39.86 -41.49
CA PHE A 447 34.18 -40.72 -41.10
C PHE A 447 34.37 -42.14 -41.65
N LEU A 448 34.13 -43.13 -40.77
CA LEU A 448 34.12 -44.50 -41.18
C LEU A 448 32.95 -44.79 -42.12
N GLU A 449 33.25 -45.32 -43.31
CA GLU A 449 32.19 -45.71 -44.23
C GLU A 449 31.49 -46.97 -43.70
N CYS A 450 30.21 -46.90 -43.51
CA CYS A 450 29.37 -47.98 -43.04
C CYS A 450 28.01 -48.02 -43.73
N LYS A 451 27.48 -49.21 -43.92
CA LYS A 451 26.11 -49.44 -44.37
C LYS A 451 25.20 -49.35 -43.14
N PRO A 452 24.34 -48.38 -43.05
CA PRO A 452 23.41 -48.28 -41.90
C PRO A 452 22.40 -49.43 -41.97
N CYS A 453 22.15 -50.05 -40.82
CA CYS A 453 20.99 -50.89 -40.57
C CYS A 453 19.93 -50.08 -39.80
N ILE A 454 18.75 -50.68 -39.62
CA ILE A 454 17.69 -50.04 -38.83
C ILE A 454 18.03 -50.05 -37.34
N MET A 455 17.54 -49.08 -36.60
CA MET A 455 17.65 -49.00 -35.14
C MET A 455 17.07 -50.24 -34.47
N LEU A 456 17.59 -50.58 -33.27
CA LEU A 456 17.11 -51.68 -32.44
C LEU A 456 15.74 -51.33 -31.82
N GLY A 457 14.83 -52.31 -31.72
CA GLY A 457 13.54 -52.15 -31.04
C GLY A 457 12.41 -51.64 -31.94
N VAL A 458 12.64 -51.52 -33.29
CA VAL A 458 11.64 -51.00 -34.24
C VAL A 458 10.86 -52.12 -34.95
N PHE A 459 11.59 -53.04 -35.58
CA PHE A 459 11.01 -54.19 -36.28
C PHE A 459 11.68 -55.49 -35.82
N ASP A 460 10.93 -56.50 -35.42
CA ASP A 460 11.38 -57.71 -34.79
C ASP A 460 12.15 -58.64 -35.74
N ASP A 461 11.95 -58.51 -37.05
CA ASP A 461 12.58 -59.26 -38.12
C ASP A 461 13.79 -58.55 -38.77
N ALA A 462 14.24 -57.43 -38.18
CA ALA A 462 15.38 -56.67 -38.70
C ALA A 462 16.66 -57.50 -38.78
N ARG A 463 17.44 -57.27 -39.85
CA ARG A 463 18.69 -57.88 -40.10
C ARG A 463 19.83 -56.91 -39.95
N TYR A 464 20.95 -57.38 -39.39
CA TYR A 464 22.13 -56.57 -39.14
C TYR A 464 23.34 -57.10 -39.94
N VAL A 465 24.11 -56.18 -40.52
CA VAL A 465 25.23 -56.49 -41.38
C VAL A 465 26.54 -56.19 -40.64
N VAL A 466 27.41 -57.21 -40.56
CA VAL A 466 28.76 -57.02 -40.06
C VAL A 466 29.63 -56.45 -41.18
N ASN A 467 30.33 -55.36 -40.87
CA ASN A 467 31.31 -54.73 -41.74
C ASN A 467 32.69 -54.90 -41.10
N SER A 468 33.80 -54.71 -41.88
CA SER A 468 35.17 -54.73 -41.39
C SER A 468 35.94 -53.51 -41.91
N ALA A 469 36.92 -53.04 -41.13
CA ALA A 469 37.90 -52.04 -41.54
C ALA A 469 39.27 -52.33 -41.01
N GLU A 470 40.33 -51.87 -41.72
CA GLU A 470 41.69 -51.91 -41.25
C GLU A 470 41.91 -51.02 -40.03
N PHE A 471 42.78 -51.49 -39.10
CA PHE A 471 43.07 -50.80 -37.88
C PHE A 471 44.47 -51.12 -37.39
N GLY A 472 45.45 -50.40 -37.92
CA GLY A 472 46.84 -50.58 -37.61
C GLY A 472 47.25 -50.03 -36.23
N ASN A 473 48.51 -50.33 -35.86
CA ASN A 473 49.06 -49.78 -34.64
C ASN A 473 49.13 -48.25 -34.71
N GLY A 474 48.60 -47.58 -33.70
CA GLY A 474 48.50 -46.09 -33.60
C GLY A 474 47.20 -45.53 -34.09
N ASP A 475 46.37 -46.30 -34.83
CA ASP A 475 45.02 -45.79 -35.28
C ASP A 475 44.04 -45.64 -34.11
N ILE A 476 43.12 -44.72 -34.27
CA ILE A 476 42.11 -44.37 -33.24
C ILE A 476 40.73 -44.38 -33.89
N ILE A 477 39.72 -44.88 -33.19
CA ILE A 477 38.34 -44.74 -33.54
C ILE A 477 37.61 -43.93 -32.42
N CYS A 478 36.81 -42.90 -32.79
CA CYS A 478 36.03 -42.11 -31.91
C CYS A 478 34.56 -42.38 -32.21
N LEU A 479 33.89 -43.06 -31.27
CA LEU A 479 32.42 -43.23 -31.22
C LEU A 479 31.80 -42.08 -30.45
N TYR A 480 30.64 -41.62 -30.87
CA TYR A 480 29.97 -40.49 -30.23
C TYR A 480 28.45 -40.54 -30.46
N THR A 481 27.68 -39.94 -29.56
CA THR A 481 26.23 -39.75 -29.71
C THR A 481 25.93 -38.41 -30.38
N ASP A 482 24.69 -38.25 -30.87
CA ASP A 482 24.26 -37.06 -31.62
C ASP A 482 24.34 -35.76 -30.80
N GLY A 483 24.25 -35.82 -29.46
CA GLY A 483 24.50 -34.70 -28.59
C GLY A 483 25.86 -34.01 -28.75
N VAL A 484 26.85 -34.69 -29.44
CA VAL A 484 28.13 -34.06 -29.79
C VAL A 484 28.01 -33.18 -31.03
N ASN A 485 27.56 -33.73 -32.16
CA ASN A 485 27.52 -33.00 -33.42
C ASN A 485 26.28 -32.10 -33.55
N GLU A 486 25.22 -32.33 -32.78
CA GLU A 486 24.00 -31.52 -32.73
C GLU A 486 23.99 -30.49 -31.58
N ALA A 487 25.05 -30.43 -30.76
CA ALA A 487 25.21 -29.38 -29.78
C ALA A 487 25.16 -28.00 -30.45
N THR A 488 24.48 -27.03 -29.81
CA THR A 488 24.28 -25.68 -30.36
C THR A 488 25.00 -24.62 -29.54
N ASN A 489 25.46 -23.58 -30.22
CA ASN A 489 25.93 -22.35 -29.58
C ASN A 489 24.78 -21.38 -29.30
N ALA A 490 25.08 -20.21 -28.77
CA ALA A 490 24.10 -19.13 -28.48
C ALA A 490 23.36 -18.65 -29.74
N ASP A 491 23.93 -18.79 -30.92
CA ASP A 491 23.35 -18.41 -32.21
C ASP A 491 22.52 -19.54 -32.84
N ASN A 492 22.34 -20.71 -32.15
CA ASN A 492 21.67 -21.92 -32.62
C ASN A 492 22.37 -22.60 -33.82
N GLU A 493 23.66 -22.39 -33.99
CA GLU A 493 24.43 -23.12 -34.95
C GLU A 493 24.87 -24.48 -34.36
N PHE A 494 24.80 -25.55 -35.14
CA PHE A 494 25.30 -26.85 -34.70
C PHE A 494 26.83 -26.91 -34.67
N PHE A 495 27.41 -27.68 -33.73
CA PHE A 495 28.83 -28.00 -33.73
C PHE A 495 29.22 -28.65 -35.05
N GLY A 496 28.45 -29.62 -35.49
CA GLY A 496 28.51 -30.19 -36.81
C GLY A 496 29.67 -31.17 -37.03
N ASN A 497 29.58 -31.88 -38.15
CA ASN A 497 30.47 -32.95 -38.50
C ASN A 497 31.90 -32.46 -38.84
N GLU A 498 32.04 -31.30 -39.43
CA GLU A 498 33.37 -30.77 -39.84
C GLU A 498 34.23 -30.41 -38.61
N ARG A 499 33.61 -29.75 -37.59
CA ARG A 499 34.31 -29.42 -36.36
C ARG A 499 34.68 -30.67 -35.57
N LEU A 500 33.81 -31.68 -35.55
CA LEU A 500 34.08 -32.95 -34.89
C LEU A 500 35.30 -33.66 -35.52
N VAL A 501 35.37 -33.81 -36.86
CA VAL A 501 36.52 -34.38 -37.55
C VAL A 501 37.79 -33.59 -37.29
N SER A 502 37.69 -32.24 -37.34
CA SER A 502 38.83 -31.35 -37.04
C SER A 502 39.31 -31.50 -35.59
N ALA A 503 38.39 -31.64 -34.63
CA ALA A 503 38.75 -31.89 -33.22
C ALA A 503 39.49 -33.20 -33.04
N CYS A 504 39.02 -34.30 -33.66
CA CYS A 504 39.71 -35.58 -33.64
C CYS A 504 41.12 -35.53 -34.32
N GLN A 505 41.23 -34.78 -35.42
CA GLN A 505 42.50 -34.64 -36.17
C GLN A 505 43.56 -33.89 -35.36
N ASN A 506 43.15 -32.81 -34.65
CA ASN A 506 44.05 -31.89 -33.95
C ASN A 506 44.35 -32.33 -32.51
N ALA A 507 43.62 -33.27 -31.98
CA ALA A 507 43.82 -33.79 -30.63
C ALA A 507 45.15 -34.52 -30.46
N GLU A 508 45.62 -34.60 -29.22
CA GLU A 508 46.72 -35.54 -28.90
C GLU A 508 46.31 -36.95 -29.30
N GLN A 509 47.19 -37.64 -30.10
CA GLN A 509 46.87 -38.92 -30.69
C GLN A 509 46.95 -40.06 -29.65
N THR A 510 46.24 -39.94 -28.57
CA THR A 510 45.95 -40.94 -27.53
C THR A 510 44.44 -41.09 -27.39
N ALA A 511 43.94 -42.21 -26.88
CA ALA A 511 42.51 -42.40 -26.68
C ALA A 511 41.93 -41.24 -25.76
N LYS A 512 42.67 -40.98 -24.70
CA LYS A 512 42.28 -39.85 -23.78
C LYS A 512 42.36 -38.49 -24.45
N GLY A 513 43.44 -38.23 -25.21
CA GLY A 513 43.63 -36.95 -25.89
C GLY A 513 42.53 -36.65 -26.92
N VAL A 514 42.08 -37.67 -27.70
CA VAL A 514 40.97 -37.52 -28.63
C VAL A 514 39.64 -37.29 -27.89
N CYS A 515 39.39 -38.05 -26.83
CA CYS A 515 38.17 -37.89 -26.04
C CYS A 515 38.07 -36.49 -25.37
N ASP A 516 39.16 -36.05 -24.73
CA ASP A 516 39.23 -34.73 -24.09
C ASP A 516 39.24 -33.61 -25.14
N GLY A 517 39.98 -33.74 -26.24
CA GLY A 517 40.06 -32.74 -27.31
C GLY A 517 38.73 -32.48 -28.02
N VAL A 518 37.94 -33.54 -28.26
CA VAL A 518 36.58 -33.36 -28.81
C VAL A 518 35.67 -32.67 -27.80
N TYR A 519 35.76 -33.06 -26.53
CA TYR A 519 34.93 -32.44 -25.48
C TYR A 519 35.29 -30.97 -25.24
N ASP A 520 36.59 -30.62 -25.20
CA ASP A 520 37.05 -29.26 -25.00
C ASP A 520 36.63 -28.37 -26.21
N ALA A 521 36.79 -28.85 -27.45
CA ALA A 521 36.34 -28.15 -28.64
C ALA A 521 34.82 -27.92 -28.66
N LEU A 522 34.05 -28.90 -28.15
CA LEU A 522 32.62 -28.80 -28.01
C LEU A 522 32.24 -27.75 -26.95
N THR A 523 32.91 -27.76 -25.80
CA THR A 523 32.65 -26.82 -24.69
C THR A 523 32.99 -25.38 -25.10
N ASP A 524 34.13 -25.20 -25.80
CA ASP A 524 34.54 -23.90 -26.33
C ASP A 524 33.54 -23.36 -27.37
N PHE A 525 32.94 -24.23 -28.17
CA PHE A 525 31.92 -23.84 -29.15
C PHE A 525 30.58 -23.50 -28.54
N THR A 526 30.13 -24.27 -27.56
CA THR A 526 28.82 -24.04 -26.91
C THR A 526 28.82 -22.90 -25.90
N GLU A 527 30.01 -22.56 -25.37
CA GLU A 527 30.19 -21.52 -24.32
C GLU A 527 29.23 -21.74 -23.13
N ASN A 528 28.19 -20.90 -23.04
CA ASN A 528 27.16 -20.91 -21.98
C ASN A 528 25.79 -21.40 -22.48
N ALA A 529 25.68 -21.97 -23.68
CA ALA A 529 24.42 -22.50 -24.16
C ALA A 529 23.98 -23.73 -23.35
N GLU A 530 22.69 -23.87 -23.12
CA GLU A 530 22.12 -25.01 -22.37
C GLU A 530 22.30 -26.29 -23.17
N GLN A 531 22.84 -27.33 -22.52
CA GLN A 531 22.99 -28.63 -23.13
C GLN A 531 21.62 -29.26 -23.45
N PHE A 532 21.35 -29.52 -24.72
CA PHE A 532 20.05 -30.00 -25.20
C PHE A 532 19.93 -31.53 -25.11
N ASP A 533 21.02 -32.29 -25.41
CA ASP A 533 21.04 -33.76 -25.39
C ASP A 533 22.24 -34.33 -24.65
N ASP A 534 22.18 -35.62 -24.34
CA ASP A 534 23.27 -36.34 -23.68
C ASP A 534 24.52 -36.36 -24.58
N ILE A 535 25.67 -36.17 -24.00
CA ILE A 535 26.96 -36.16 -24.71
C ILE A 535 27.75 -37.41 -24.30
N THR A 536 28.01 -38.27 -25.25
CA THR A 536 28.85 -39.48 -25.04
C THR A 536 29.95 -39.54 -26.10
N ILE A 537 31.20 -39.68 -25.65
CA ILE A 537 32.40 -39.80 -26.50
C ILE A 537 33.19 -40.99 -25.99
N VAL A 538 33.50 -41.91 -26.88
CA VAL A 538 34.38 -43.09 -26.59
C VAL A 538 35.46 -43.20 -27.65
N ALA A 539 36.69 -42.98 -27.24
CA ALA A 539 37.87 -43.17 -28.13
C ALA A 539 38.63 -44.44 -27.81
N ILE A 540 38.99 -45.16 -28.84
CA ILE A 540 39.73 -46.44 -28.73
C ILE A 540 40.94 -46.35 -29.63
N LYS A 541 42.14 -46.55 -29.05
CA LYS A 541 43.41 -46.58 -29.78
C LYS A 541 43.97 -47.99 -29.86
N ASN A 542 44.47 -48.39 -31.02
CA ASN A 542 45.29 -49.59 -31.20
C ASN A 542 46.71 -49.27 -30.73
N SER A 543 47.14 -49.93 -29.64
CA SER A 543 48.43 -49.69 -28.98
C SER A 543 49.28 -51.01 -28.99
N LYS A 544 49.09 -51.88 -30.00
CA LYS A 544 49.80 -53.11 -30.11
C LYS A 544 51.30 -52.87 -30.25
N ASN A 545 52.08 -53.27 -29.27
CA ASN A 545 53.54 -53.38 -29.45
C ASN A 545 53.83 -54.58 -30.34
N ARG A 546 54.32 -54.34 -31.56
CA ARG A 546 54.87 -55.39 -32.39
C ARG A 546 56.31 -55.60 -31.93
N ASP A 547 56.53 -56.59 -31.04
CA ASP A 547 57.86 -57.18 -30.84
C ASP A 547 58.25 -58.04 -32.04
#